data_f19d4ad44e354ac763c7191f53aa28ef
#
_entry.id   f19d4ad44e354ac763c7191f53aa28ef
#
_cell.length_a   1.000
_cell.length_b   1.000
_cell.length_c   1.000
_cell.angle_alpha   90.00
_cell.angle_beta   90.00
_cell.angle_gamma   90.00
#
_symmetry.space_group_name_H-M   'P 1'
#
loop_
_entity.id
_entity.type
_entity.pdbx_description
1 polymer ?
#
loop_
_entity_poly.entity_id
_entity_poly.type
_entity_poly.pdbx_seq_one_letter_code
_entity_poly.pdbx_strand_id
1 'polypeptide(L)' 'DTILKESLAIFATIIVSSIIVMVVTGLTVDFMLKRNEVKK' A
#
# COMPACT_ATOMS: atom_id res chain seq x y z
N ASP A 1 23.70 17.89 -4.58
CA ASP A 1 22.28 18.03 -4.80
C ASP A 1 21.70 16.85 -5.54
N THR A 2 22.45 16.30 -6.48
CA THR A 2 22.01 15.10 -7.18
C THR A 2 21.90 13.94 -6.19
N ILE A 3 22.83 13.89 -5.25
CA ILE A 3 22.82 12.82 -4.25
C ILE A 3 21.58 12.92 -3.37
N LEU A 4 21.23 14.15 -2.99
CA LEU A 4 20.05 14.35 -2.17
C LEU A 4 18.78 13.97 -2.91
N LYS A 5 18.72 14.32 -4.18
CA LYS A 5 17.57 13.99 -5.00
C LYS A 5 17.43 12.48 -5.17
N GLU A 6 18.53 11.82 -5.36
CA GLU A 6 18.53 10.36 -5.50
C GLU A 6 18.05 9.71 -4.22
N SER A 7 18.52 10.22 -3.10
CA SER A 7 18.10 9.69 -1.80
C SER A 7 16.62 9.88 -1.58
N LEU A 8 16.13 11.05 -1.97
CA LEU A 8 14.70 11.34 -1.83
C LEU A 8 13.88 10.41 -2.69
N ALA A 9 14.35 10.13 -3.89
CA ALA A 9 13.62 9.24 -4.78
C ALA A 9 13.51 7.84 -4.19
N ILE A 10 14.60 7.36 -3.61
CA ILE A 10 14.61 6.04 -2.99
C ILE A 10 13.64 6.00 -1.82
N PHE A 11 13.71 7.00 -0.97
CA PHE A 11 12.80 7.08 0.18
C PHE A 11 11.35 7.14 -0.26
N ALA A 12 11.09 7.98 -1.25
CA ALA A 12 9.73 8.13 -1.75
C ALA A 12 9.19 6.80 -2.28
N THR A 13 10.03 6.09 -3.01
CA THR A 13 9.63 4.79 -3.57
C THR A 13 9.28 3.82 -2.45
N ILE A 14 10.09 3.77 -1.42
CA ILE A 14 9.82 2.87 -0.29
C ILE A 14 8.52 3.23 0.39
N ILE A 15 8.30 4.51 0.64
CA ILE A 15 7.10 4.95 1.31
C ILE A 15 5.86 4.64 0.47
N VAL A 16 5.93 4.96 -0.81
CA VAL A 16 4.80 4.70 -1.70
C VAL A 16 4.48 3.21 -1.76
N SER A 17 5.52 2.40 -1.91
CA SER A 17 5.31 0.95 -1.95
C SER A 17 4.65 0.45 -0.67
N SER A 18 5.10 0.96 0.47
CA SER A 18 4.55 0.57 1.75
C SER A 18 3.06 0.91 1.82
N ILE A 19 2.71 2.11 1.38
CA ILE A 19 1.32 2.54 1.41
C ILE A 19 0.47 1.67 0.49
N ILE A 20 0.98 1.38 -0.70
CA ILE A 20 0.24 0.57 -1.66
C ILE A 20 -0.04 -0.81 -1.08
N VAL A 21 0.96 -1.44 -0.50
CA VAL A 21 0.79 -2.77 0.08
C VAL A 21 -0.25 -2.72 1.20
N MET A 22 -0.18 -1.69 2.02
CA MET A 22 -1.13 -1.54 3.13
C MET A 22 -2.56 -1.40 2.62
N VAL A 23 -2.73 -0.55 1.61
CA VAL A 23 -4.06 -0.33 1.06
C VAL A 23 -4.60 -1.60 0.41
N VAL A 24 -3.77 -2.26 -0.37
CA VAL A 24 -4.18 -3.49 -1.05
C VAL A 24 -4.58 -4.55 -0.03
N THR A 25 -3.77 -4.72 0.99
CA THR A 25 -4.06 -5.70 2.03
C THR A 25 -5.38 -5.38 2.73
N GLY A 26 -5.56 -4.12 3.09
CA GLY A 26 -6.78 -3.69 3.75
C GLY A 26 -8.01 -3.91 2.89
N LEU A 27 -7.91 -3.57 1.61
CA LEU A 27 -9.01 -3.75 0.70
C LEU A 27 -9.35 -5.22 0.52
N THR A 28 -8.33 -6.05 0.42
CA THR A 28 -8.54 -7.48 0.25
C THR A 28 -9.31 -8.06 1.43
N VAL A 29 -8.88 -7.72 2.62
CA VAL A 29 -9.52 -8.22 3.84
C VAL A 29 -10.96 -7.72 3.89
N ASP A 30 -11.15 -6.45 3.61
CA ASP A 30 -12.49 -5.87 3.63
C ASP A 30 -13.40 -6.55 2.62
N PHE A 31 -12.87 -6.82 1.45
CA PHE A 31 -13.63 -7.48 0.40
C PHE A 31 -14.05 -8.89 0.84
N MET A 32 -13.13 -9.60 1.44
CA MET A 32 -13.41 -10.95 1.90
C MET A 32 -14.49 -10.95 2.98
N LEU A 33 -14.38 -10.02 3.91
CA LEU A 33 -15.35 -9.94 4.98
C LEU A 33 -16.74 -9.61 4.45
N LYS A 34 -16.80 -8.71 3.48
CA LYS A 34 -18.08 -8.35 2.88
C LYS A 34 -18.70 -9.53 2.17
N ARG A 35 -17.88 -10.28 1.49
CA ARG A 35 -18.37 -11.46 0.78
C ARG A 35 -18.93 -12.48 1.75
N ASN A 36 -18.26 -12.64 2.87
CA ASN A 36 -18.70 -13.58 3.88
C ASN A 36 -20.07 -13.19 4.44
N GLU A 37 -20.25 -11.88 4.62
CA GLU A 37 -21.52 -11.38 5.15
C GLU A 37 -22.65 -11.61 4.16
N VAL A 38 -22.36 -11.39 2.90
CA VAL A 38 -23.37 -11.56 1.86
C VAL A 38 -23.83 -13.01 1.80
N LYS A 39 -22.89 -13.92 2.01
CA LYS A 39 -23.23 -15.32 2.00
C LYS A 39 -24.19 -15.70 3.11
N LYS A 40 -24.07 -15.00 4.20
CA LYS A 40 -24.96 -15.24 5.34
C LYS A 40 -26.37 -14.85 5.03
#